data_b7833a817cb06944c1d8f79cd08366de
#
_entry.id   b7833a817cb06944c1d8f79cd08366de
#
_cell.length_a   1.000
_cell.length_b   1.000
_cell.length_c   1.000
_cell.angle_alpha   90.00
_cell.angle_beta   90.00
_cell.angle_gamma   90.00
#
_symmetry.space_group_name_H-M   'P 1'
#
loop_
_entity.id
_entity.type
_entity.pdbx_description
1 polymer ?
#
loop_
_entity_poly.entity_id
_entity_poly.type
_entity_poly.pdbx_seq_one_letter_code
_entity_poly.pdbx_strand_id
1 'polypeptide(L)'
;MKIFKGMLVSTLAITAFTGLGKTSHIVSAASNDSVVQQEKSNVEKKEEKQIIVKFKNEINLPYEDGIEKRIKHEKNDIVLEKIFSEFPDLTLTRLFTSVSPDEIQSINKRAKTDNNTSSSNLLNYYVIQVSKHVQAEVLVEKLKQSALIEDVYIREPENVTPPEVQMPNLFLNPYDDPRFENQGYLKEAPYGINASYAWGIKGGDGKGITFADMEYGWLLNHEDLEKHNIELISGRNTDAHAGHGTSVLGIVSAEDNQIGNIGIAPNATVKVVSQIRDDGSNNKADAILSAVNTLHAGDVLLLEAQSAYEGYRDKYLPVEVQPDVFDAIRTGTDKGIVIIEAGANGWNDLDEFKNKDGKKVLNRNSKDFKDSGAIMVGAALSTVPHGRSWFSNYGSRIDVYGWGQNVDTTSAEPNRNAKNLYTSSFNGTSSASPIIAGAAVSIQSIAKEHLGQPYKPSELRDILSNPNTGTQSGEPDYDRIGVLPDLKAILLKLGFQPNEEDSKYLREKEPNNEDIKANPIDFNTTIKGNLNDNDKSDIYTFTINSPQNIDISVLNEKQIGMTWTLYHESDLQNLVAYGKIDGNTIKGEYNAKPGKYYLHVYKYENKNGSYILNVK
;
A
#
# COMPACT_ATOMS: atom_id res chain seq x y z
N MET A 1 4.73 -58.74 -18.76
CA MET A 1 4.77 -60.01 -17.97
C MET A 1 4.38 -59.66 -16.51
N LYS A 2 3.20 -60.14 -16.10
CA LYS A 2 2.65 -60.40 -14.74
C LYS A 2 2.90 -59.33 -13.64
N ILE A 3 1.91 -58.51 -13.19
CA ILE A 3 0.85 -58.80 -12.20
C ILE A 3 1.39 -59.13 -10.79
N PHE A 4 1.12 -58.27 -9.78
CA PHE A 4 0.37 -58.69 -8.59
C PHE A 4 -0.22 -57.49 -7.83
N LYS A 5 -1.50 -57.63 -7.54
CA LYS A 5 -2.35 -56.84 -6.62
C LYS A 5 -2.08 -57.25 -5.17
N GLY A 6 -2.31 -56.36 -4.24
CA GLY A 6 -2.44 -56.68 -2.83
C GLY A 6 -3.24 -55.58 -2.09
N MET A 7 -4.51 -55.85 -1.96
CA MET A 7 -5.50 -55.12 -1.16
C MET A 7 -5.50 -55.69 0.25
N LEU A 8 -5.42 -54.91 1.31
CA LEU A 8 -5.84 -55.35 2.64
C LEU A 8 -6.65 -54.26 3.35
N VAL A 9 -7.88 -54.61 3.57
CA VAL A 9 -8.89 -54.00 4.44
C VAL A 9 -8.65 -54.55 5.84
N SER A 10 -8.73 -53.76 6.89
CA SER A 10 -9.02 -54.26 8.24
C SER A 10 -9.88 -53.29 9.03
N THR A 11 -10.91 -53.89 9.52
CA THR A 11 -12.16 -53.44 10.13
C THR A 11 -12.00 -53.07 11.61
N LEU A 12 -12.85 -52.16 12.03
CA LEU A 12 -13.38 -51.81 13.37
C LEU A 12 -13.13 -52.78 14.55
N ALA A 13 -12.94 -52.17 15.73
CA ALA A 13 -13.49 -52.68 16.98
C ALA A 13 -13.92 -51.54 17.90
N ILE A 14 -15.21 -51.48 18.15
CA ILE A 14 -15.91 -50.70 19.18
C ILE A 14 -15.79 -51.48 20.49
N THR A 15 -15.41 -50.80 21.59
CA THR A 15 -15.65 -51.32 22.94
C THR A 15 -16.30 -50.21 23.78
N ALA A 16 -17.56 -50.48 24.12
CA ALA A 16 -18.31 -49.73 25.13
C ALA A 16 -17.90 -50.15 26.54
N PHE A 17 -17.73 -49.19 27.43
CA PHE A 17 -17.78 -49.45 28.88
C PHE A 17 -18.78 -48.51 29.54
N THR A 18 -19.79 -49.11 30.16
CA THR A 18 -20.80 -48.54 31.05
C THR A 18 -20.23 -48.45 32.47
N GLY A 19 -20.59 -47.36 33.21
CA GLY A 19 -20.35 -47.31 34.66
C GLY A 19 -20.67 -45.98 35.31
N LEU A 20 -21.95 -45.82 35.68
CA LEU A 20 -22.53 -45.22 36.90
C LEU A 20 -21.88 -44.01 37.62
N GLY A 21 -22.57 -42.88 37.55
CA GLY A 21 -23.20 -42.23 38.71
C GLY A 21 -22.37 -41.20 39.47
N LYS A 22 -22.76 -39.93 39.33
CA LYS A 22 -23.14 -39.03 40.43
C LYS A 22 -23.73 -37.71 39.91
N THR A 23 -24.88 -37.41 40.43
CA THR A 23 -25.66 -36.17 40.26
C THR A 23 -24.90 -34.92 40.72
N SER A 24 -24.91 -33.88 39.89
CA SER A 24 -24.76 -32.49 40.34
C SER A 24 -25.50 -31.55 39.38
N HIS A 25 -26.38 -30.80 39.94
CA HIS A 25 -27.18 -29.68 39.52
C HIS A 25 -26.96 -29.10 38.12
N ILE A 26 -27.99 -29.24 37.30
CA ILE A 26 -28.22 -28.45 36.10
C ILE A 26 -28.68 -27.06 36.54
N VAL A 27 -27.83 -26.05 36.39
CA VAL A 27 -28.28 -24.67 36.35
C VAL A 27 -28.61 -24.36 34.91
N SER A 28 -29.91 -24.22 34.66
CA SER A 28 -30.47 -23.75 33.39
C SER A 28 -29.93 -22.34 33.10
N ALA A 29 -29.02 -22.21 32.16
CA ALA A 29 -28.71 -20.92 31.55
C ALA A 29 -29.82 -20.65 30.51
N ALA A 30 -30.69 -19.71 30.83
CA ALA A 30 -31.66 -19.16 29.88
C ALA A 30 -30.87 -18.52 28.71
N SER A 31 -31.17 -19.01 27.54
CA SER A 31 -30.62 -18.51 26.30
C SER A 31 -30.97 -17.03 26.08
N ASN A 32 -29.98 -16.18 26.02
CA ASN A 32 -30.12 -14.80 25.50
C ASN A 32 -30.22 -14.82 23.96
N ASP A 33 -31.31 -15.39 23.45
CA ASP A 33 -31.63 -15.32 22.00
C ASP A 33 -32.18 -13.96 21.54
N SER A 34 -32.26 -12.97 22.44
CA SER A 34 -32.79 -11.64 22.10
C SER A 34 -31.76 -10.59 21.71
N VAL A 35 -30.45 -10.85 21.87
CA VAL A 35 -29.39 -9.91 21.49
C VAL A 35 -28.85 -10.19 20.08
N VAL A 36 -28.93 -11.43 19.61
CA VAL A 36 -28.45 -11.81 18.25
C VAL A 36 -29.44 -11.41 17.14
N GLN A 37 -30.69 -11.06 17.46
CA GLN A 37 -31.67 -10.63 16.45
C GLN A 37 -31.70 -9.12 16.18
N GLN A 38 -31.03 -8.28 16.98
CA GLN A 38 -30.95 -6.84 16.70
C GLN A 38 -29.75 -6.43 15.83
N GLU A 39 -28.72 -7.26 15.71
CA GLU A 39 -27.59 -6.98 14.78
C GLU A 39 -27.81 -7.49 13.36
N LYS A 40 -28.84 -8.29 13.09
CA LYS A 40 -29.19 -8.74 11.72
C LYS A 40 -30.07 -7.78 10.93
N SER A 41 -30.35 -6.59 11.42
CA SER A 41 -31.13 -5.58 10.70
C SER A 41 -30.32 -4.44 10.08
N ASN A 42 -29.00 -4.49 10.10
CA ASN A 42 -28.21 -3.78 9.09
C ASN A 42 -28.30 -4.57 7.78
N VAL A 43 -29.48 -4.47 7.17
CA VAL A 43 -29.72 -4.84 5.79
C VAL A 43 -28.60 -4.20 4.97
N GLU A 44 -27.73 -5.04 4.39
CA GLU A 44 -27.00 -4.66 3.19
C GLU A 44 -28.03 -4.00 2.27
N LYS A 45 -28.03 -2.67 2.22
CA LYS A 45 -28.69 -1.93 1.15
C LYS A 45 -27.94 -2.36 -0.09
N LYS A 46 -28.50 -3.34 -0.81
CA LYS A 46 -28.00 -3.74 -2.11
C LYS A 46 -27.94 -2.44 -2.90
N GLU A 47 -26.73 -1.97 -3.20
CA GLU A 47 -26.54 -0.72 -3.92
C GLU A 47 -27.40 -0.76 -5.18
N GLU A 48 -28.23 0.24 -5.35
CA GLU A 48 -29.09 0.34 -6.53
C GLU A 48 -28.22 0.91 -7.68
N LYS A 49 -28.51 0.53 -8.93
CA LYS A 49 -27.86 1.11 -10.11
C LYS A 49 -27.94 2.63 -10.03
N GLN A 50 -26.84 3.30 -10.32
CA GLN A 50 -26.77 4.75 -10.41
C GLN A 50 -26.59 5.14 -11.88
N ILE A 51 -27.20 6.24 -12.30
CA ILE A 51 -26.89 6.86 -13.59
C ILE A 51 -26.08 8.11 -13.33
N ILE A 52 -24.86 8.15 -13.89
CA ILE A 52 -24.00 9.32 -13.84
C ILE A 52 -24.28 10.18 -15.07
N VAL A 53 -24.52 11.47 -14.87
CA VAL A 53 -24.79 12.44 -15.93
C VAL A 53 -23.74 13.53 -15.89
N LYS A 54 -23.09 13.79 -17.03
CA LYS A 54 -22.17 14.90 -17.24
C LYS A 54 -22.80 15.90 -18.20
N PHE A 55 -23.04 17.11 -17.75
CA PHE A 55 -23.49 18.22 -18.62
C PHE A 55 -22.31 18.84 -19.37
N LYS A 56 -22.58 19.40 -20.56
CA LYS A 56 -21.58 20.12 -21.36
C LYS A 56 -21.01 21.33 -20.62
N ASN A 57 -19.75 21.65 -20.86
CA ASN A 57 -19.03 22.71 -20.18
C ASN A 57 -19.64 24.11 -20.40
N GLU A 58 -20.37 24.31 -21.50
CA GLU A 58 -21.03 25.56 -21.82
C GLU A 58 -22.33 25.78 -21.02
N ILE A 59 -22.83 24.72 -20.37
CA ILE A 59 -24.06 24.76 -19.58
C ILE A 59 -23.72 25.23 -18.17
N ASN A 60 -23.85 26.52 -17.93
CA ASN A 60 -23.60 27.11 -16.64
C ASN A 60 -24.76 26.78 -15.68
N LEU A 61 -24.67 25.64 -14.99
CA LEU A 61 -25.62 25.22 -13.96
C LEU A 61 -25.02 25.46 -12.56
N PRO A 62 -25.82 25.90 -11.59
CA PRO A 62 -25.36 25.92 -10.20
C PRO A 62 -25.18 24.46 -9.71
N TYR A 63 -24.08 24.20 -9.01
CA TYR A 63 -23.78 22.85 -8.51
C TYR A 63 -24.53 22.59 -7.19
N GLU A 64 -25.80 22.23 -7.30
CA GLU A 64 -26.73 22.00 -6.19
C GLU A 64 -27.61 20.76 -6.44
N ASP A 65 -28.14 20.17 -5.37
CA ASP A 65 -29.05 19.02 -5.48
C ASP A 65 -30.44 19.49 -5.94
N GLY A 66 -31.14 18.67 -6.74
CA GLY A 66 -32.47 19.00 -7.25
C GLY A 66 -32.45 19.96 -8.46
N ILE A 67 -31.34 19.97 -9.21
CA ILE A 67 -31.12 20.86 -10.35
C ILE A 67 -32.11 20.65 -11.51
N GLU A 68 -32.79 19.50 -11.57
CA GLU A 68 -33.82 19.21 -12.59
C GLU A 68 -34.92 20.27 -12.62
N LYS A 69 -35.23 20.87 -11.48
CA LYS A 69 -36.25 21.93 -11.38
C LYS A 69 -35.83 23.19 -12.15
N ARG A 70 -34.54 23.56 -12.07
CA ARG A 70 -33.99 24.71 -12.80
C ARG A 70 -33.83 24.41 -14.28
N ILE A 71 -33.35 23.21 -14.63
CA ILE A 71 -33.19 22.80 -16.03
C ILE A 71 -34.53 22.92 -16.75
N LYS A 72 -35.63 22.46 -16.13
CA LYS A 72 -36.99 22.53 -16.67
C LYS A 72 -37.46 23.98 -16.95
N HIS A 73 -37.01 24.95 -16.15
CA HIS A 73 -37.48 26.36 -16.26
C HIS A 73 -36.53 27.25 -17.07
N GLU A 74 -35.23 26.95 -17.11
CA GLU A 74 -34.22 27.90 -17.58
C GLU A 74 -33.55 27.47 -18.91
N LYS A 75 -33.59 26.18 -19.29
CA LYS A 75 -32.76 25.67 -20.40
C LYS A 75 -33.52 25.25 -21.66
N ASN A 76 -34.86 25.20 -21.66
CA ASN A 76 -35.72 24.92 -22.81
C ASN A 76 -35.29 23.63 -23.60
N ASP A 77 -34.84 22.60 -22.91
CA ASP A 77 -34.51 21.32 -23.53
C ASP A 77 -35.74 20.39 -23.50
N ILE A 78 -36.39 20.24 -24.64
CA ILE A 78 -37.63 19.47 -24.80
C ILE A 78 -37.43 18.00 -24.40
N VAL A 79 -36.23 17.45 -24.57
CA VAL A 79 -35.92 16.06 -24.21
C VAL A 79 -35.92 15.90 -22.70
N LEU A 80 -35.19 16.75 -21.98
CA LEU A 80 -35.14 16.72 -20.51
C LEU A 80 -36.50 17.08 -19.88
N GLU A 81 -37.24 18.04 -20.43
CA GLU A 81 -38.58 18.39 -19.97
C GLU A 81 -39.53 17.16 -20.06
N LYS A 82 -39.44 16.41 -21.16
CA LYS A 82 -40.23 15.19 -21.35
C LYS A 82 -39.82 14.11 -20.35
N ILE A 83 -38.52 13.90 -20.14
CA ILE A 83 -37.97 12.93 -19.19
C ILE A 83 -38.44 13.26 -17.77
N PHE A 84 -38.28 14.51 -17.30
CA PHE A 84 -38.72 14.92 -15.97
C PHE A 84 -40.24 14.92 -15.77
N SER A 85 -40.99 14.95 -16.86
CA SER A 85 -42.46 14.80 -16.82
C SER A 85 -42.87 13.33 -16.78
N GLU A 86 -42.15 12.46 -17.46
CA GLU A 86 -42.36 11.01 -17.46
C GLU A 86 -41.89 10.35 -16.14
N PHE A 87 -40.85 10.91 -15.52
CA PHE A 87 -40.26 10.42 -14.27
C PHE A 87 -40.25 11.54 -13.21
N PRO A 88 -41.40 11.87 -12.60
CA PRO A 88 -41.54 13.02 -11.70
C PRO A 88 -40.73 12.92 -10.39
N ASP A 89 -40.38 11.70 -9.98
CA ASP A 89 -39.56 11.41 -8.80
C ASP A 89 -38.06 11.38 -9.11
N LEU A 90 -37.66 11.63 -10.36
CA LEU A 90 -36.25 11.67 -10.76
C LEU A 90 -35.60 12.94 -10.18
N THR A 91 -34.53 12.73 -9.42
CA THR A 91 -33.74 13.82 -8.82
C THR A 91 -32.29 13.69 -9.24
N LEU A 92 -31.72 14.82 -9.67
CA LEU A 92 -30.30 14.96 -9.93
C LEU A 92 -29.60 15.47 -8.67
N THR A 93 -28.72 14.67 -8.09
CA THR A 93 -27.89 15.03 -6.94
C THR A 93 -26.43 15.22 -7.37
N ARG A 94 -25.69 16.04 -6.65
CA ARG A 94 -24.27 16.28 -6.94
C ARG A 94 -23.45 14.98 -6.79
N LEU A 95 -22.54 14.73 -7.73
CA LEU A 95 -21.63 13.58 -7.63
C LEU A 95 -20.54 13.82 -6.58
N PHE A 96 -19.99 15.04 -6.51
CA PHE A 96 -18.93 15.41 -5.58
C PHE A 96 -19.54 16.18 -4.40
N THR A 97 -19.50 15.61 -3.22
CA THR A 97 -20.11 16.13 -1.99
C THR A 97 -19.11 16.45 -0.88
N SER A 98 -17.92 15.82 -0.93
CA SER A 98 -16.86 16.00 0.10
C SER A 98 -16.10 17.31 -0.01
N VAL A 99 -16.20 17.99 -1.15
CA VAL A 99 -15.51 19.25 -1.43
C VAL A 99 -16.55 20.29 -1.84
N SER A 100 -16.43 21.51 -1.31
CA SER A 100 -17.38 22.59 -1.64
C SER A 100 -17.27 23.02 -3.12
N PRO A 101 -18.35 23.52 -3.73
CA PRO A 101 -18.31 24.01 -5.11
C PRO A 101 -17.24 25.07 -5.38
N ASP A 102 -16.97 25.96 -4.41
CA ASP A 102 -15.93 27.00 -4.52
C ASP A 102 -14.52 26.41 -4.52
N GLU A 103 -14.28 25.40 -3.70
CA GLU A 103 -13.02 24.66 -3.68
C GLU A 103 -12.81 23.86 -4.98
N ILE A 104 -13.84 23.17 -5.50
CA ILE A 104 -13.79 22.49 -6.81
C ILE A 104 -13.46 23.51 -7.92
N GLN A 105 -14.08 24.68 -7.91
CA GLN A 105 -13.78 25.74 -8.88
C GLN A 105 -12.33 26.22 -8.77
N SER A 106 -11.80 26.31 -7.55
CA SER A 106 -10.40 26.67 -7.30
C SER A 106 -9.43 25.60 -7.80
N ILE A 107 -9.75 24.31 -7.61
CA ILE A 107 -9.00 23.17 -8.16
C ILE A 107 -8.98 23.24 -9.69
N ASN A 108 -10.15 23.40 -10.33
CA ASN A 108 -10.27 23.50 -11.78
C ASN A 108 -9.49 24.68 -12.37
N LYS A 109 -9.42 25.82 -11.65
CA LYS A 109 -8.64 26.99 -12.10
C LYS A 109 -7.12 26.72 -12.03
N ARG A 110 -6.63 26.09 -10.97
CA ARG A 110 -5.20 25.76 -10.80
C ARG A 110 -4.74 24.75 -11.86
N ALA A 111 -5.53 23.70 -12.08
CA ALA A 111 -5.24 22.69 -13.11
C ALA A 111 -5.14 23.29 -14.53
N LYS A 112 -5.87 24.36 -14.83
CA LYS A 112 -5.80 25.06 -16.13
C LYS A 112 -4.56 25.91 -16.34
N THR A 113 -3.94 26.43 -15.25
CA THR A 113 -2.76 27.30 -15.35
C THR A 113 -1.48 26.50 -15.61
N ASP A 114 -1.43 25.25 -15.20
CA ASP A 114 -0.22 24.41 -15.27
C ASP A 114 -0.10 23.57 -16.55
N ASN A 115 -1.22 23.31 -17.23
CA ASN A 115 -1.24 22.52 -18.47
C ASN A 115 -2.19 23.14 -19.50
N ASN A 116 -1.71 23.33 -20.73
CA ASN A 116 -2.49 23.87 -21.87
C ASN A 116 -3.62 22.94 -22.37
N THR A 117 -4.04 21.95 -21.58
CA THR A 117 -5.12 21.01 -21.88
C THR A 117 -6.42 21.43 -21.19
N SER A 118 -7.56 21.31 -21.87
CA SER A 118 -8.88 21.60 -21.28
C SER A 118 -9.17 20.57 -20.20
N SER A 119 -9.01 20.95 -18.93
CA SER A 119 -9.48 20.11 -17.81
C SER A 119 -11.00 20.02 -17.82
N SER A 120 -11.55 18.83 -17.57
CA SER A 120 -12.99 18.62 -17.37
C SER A 120 -13.51 19.48 -16.23
N ASN A 121 -14.72 20.03 -16.38
CA ASN A 121 -15.36 20.75 -15.29
C ASN A 121 -16.10 19.76 -14.38
N LEU A 122 -15.54 19.49 -13.20
CA LEU A 122 -16.10 18.55 -12.22
C LEU A 122 -17.47 19.02 -11.69
N LEU A 123 -17.81 20.30 -11.75
CA LEU A 123 -19.12 20.84 -11.35
C LEU A 123 -20.27 20.46 -12.30
N ASN A 124 -19.99 19.74 -13.38
CA ASN A 124 -21.01 19.32 -14.36
C ASN A 124 -21.51 17.88 -14.12
N TYR A 125 -20.99 17.19 -13.09
CA TYR A 125 -21.36 15.79 -12.80
C TYR A 125 -22.48 15.69 -11.77
N TYR A 126 -23.49 14.89 -12.11
CA TYR A 126 -24.64 14.59 -11.27
C TYR A 126 -24.93 13.08 -11.25
N VAL A 127 -25.63 12.63 -10.20
CA VAL A 127 -26.09 11.26 -10.01
C VAL A 127 -27.60 11.21 -10.02
N ILE A 128 -28.17 10.23 -10.70
CA ILE A 128 -29.57 9.82 -10.58
C ILE A 128 -29.61 8.46 -9.87
N GLN A 129 -30.25 8.39 -8.72
CA GLN A 129 -30.58 7.13 -8.06
C GLN A 129 -31.77 6.50 -8.79
N VAL A 130 -31.58 5.29 -9.30
CA VAL A 130 -32.61 4.62 -10.10
C VAL A 130 -33.47 3.76 -9.21
N SER A 131 -34.75 4.09 -9.08
CA SER A 131 -35.70 3.25 -8.37
C SER A 131 -35.92 1.90 -9.10
N LYS A 132 -36.27 0.85 -8.35
CA LYS A 132 -36.47 -0.52 -8.90
C LYS A 132 -37.48 -0.62 -10.03
N HIS A 133 -38.31 0.41 -10.22
CA HIS A 133 -39.38 0.44 -11.25
C HIS A 133 -38.93 1.12 -12.54
N VAL A 134 -37.72 1.74 -12.57
CA VAL A 134 -37.21 2.42 -13.74
C VAL A 134 -36.13 1.55 -14.39
N GLN A 135 -36.26 1.31 -15.69
CA GLN A 135 -35.21 0.63 -16.46
C GLN A 135 -34.10 1.64 -16.76
N ALA A 136 -32.98 1.50 -16.07
CA ALA A 136 -31.83 2.42 -16.16
C ALA A 136 -31.34 2.58 -17.62
N GLU A 137 -31.29 1.49 -18.35
CA GLU A 137 -30.84 1.45 -19.76
C GLU A 137 -31.74 2.32 -20.66
N VAL A 138 -33.05 2.24 -20.45
CA VAL A 138 -34.04 3.05 -21.19
C VAL A 138 -33.89 4.53 -20.85
N LEU A 139 -33.67 4.85 -19.58
CA LEU A 139 -33.50 6.23 -19.14
C LEU A 139 -32.20 6.82 -19.69
N VAL A 140 -31.10 6.08 -19.71
CA VAL A 140 -29.81 6.49 -20.28
C VAL A 140 -29.97 6.80 -21.78
N GLU A 141 -30.64 5.93 -22.55
CA GLU A 141 -30.87 6.17 -23.99
C GLU A 141 -31.73 7.41 -24.26
N LYS A 142 -32.68 7.72 -23.37
CA LYS A 142 -33.45 8.97 -23.45
C LYS A 142 -32.58 10.19 -23.12
N LEU A 143 -31.76 10.12 -22.05
CA LEU A 143 -30.86 11.19 -21.63
C LEU A 143 -29.81 11.53 -22.67
N LYS A 144 -29.27 10.55 -23.39
CA LYS A 144 -28.32 10.74 -24.51
C LYS A 144 -28.88 11.62 -25.64
N GLN A 145 -30.19 11.73 -25.77
CA GLN A 145 -30.83 12.55 -26.82
C GLN A 145 -30.82 14.06 -26.47
N SER A 146 -30.51 14.44 -25.24
CA SER A 146 -30.45 15.83 -24.83
C SER A 146 -29.20 16.53 -25.38
N ALA A 147 -29.41 17.71 -25.93
CA ALA A 147 -28.32 18.56 -26.40
C ALA A 147 -27.45 19.13 -25.27
N LEU A 148 -27.92 19.10 -24.02
CA LEU A 148 -27.23 19.63 -22.86
C LEU A 148 -26.26 18.60 -22.23
N ILE A 149 -26.43 17.32 -22.51
CA ILE A 149 -25.64 16.25 -21.91
C ILE A 149 -24.39 15.99 -22.77
N GLU A 150 -23.23 15.94 -22.11
CA GLU A 150 -21.94 15.55 -22.71
C GLU A 150 -21.76 14.04 -22.65
N ASP A 151 -22.05 13.44 -21.47
CA ASP A 151 -21.93 12.00 -21.26
C ASP A 151 -22.96 11.50 -20.24
N VAL A 152 -23.43 10.27 -20.40
CA VAL A 152 -24.32 9.61 -19.45
C VAL A 152 -24.11 8.10 -19.48
N TYR A 153 -23.93 7.49 -18.31
CA TYR A 153 -23.69 6.05 -18.19
C TYR A 153 -24.25 5.48 -16.89
N ILE A 154 -24.42 4.14 -16.87
CA ILE A 154 -24.82 3.41 -15.67
C ILE A 154 -23.57 3.03 -14.90
N ARG A 155 -23.55 3.36 -13.60
CA ARG A 155 -22.63 2.79 -12.64
C ARG A 155 -23.32 1.56 -12.05
N GLU A 156 -22.77 0.38 -12.36
CA GLU A 156 -23.29 -0.87 -11.82
C GLU A 156 -22.97 -0.97 -10.32
N PRO A 157 -23.84 -1.61 -9.52
CA PRO A 157 -23.50 -1.95 -8.14
C PRO A 157 -22.22 -2.78 -8.12
N GLU A 158 -21.25 -2.37 -7.34
CA GLU A 158 -20.01 -3.09 -7.17
C GLU A 158 -20.06 -3.91 -5.89
N ASN A 159 -19.57 -5.16 -5.94
CA ASN A 159 -19.22 -5.84 -4.70
C ASN A 159 -18.07 -5.07 -4.08
N VAL A 160 -18.25 -4.63 -2.84
CA VAL A 160 -17.23 -3.93 -2.06
C VAL A 160 -16.14 -4.94 -1.70
N THR A 161 -15.20 -5.15 -2.60
CA THR A 161 -14.05 -6.03 -2.40
C THR A 161 -12.79 -5.29 -2.81
N PRO A 162 -11.81 -5.17 -1.89
CA PRO A 162 -10.49 -4.65 -2.26
C PRO A 162 -9.83 -5.55 -3.31
N PRO A 163 -8.80 -5.06 -4.03
CA PRO A 163 -8.09 -5.83 -5.04
C PRO A 163 -7.17 -6.91 -4.42
N GLU A 164 -7.75 -7.79 -3.60
CA GLU A 164 -7.12 -8.95 -2.98
C GLU A 164 -7.61 -10.24 -3.66
N VAL A 165 -6.74 -11.24 -3.76
CA VAL A 165 -7.09 -12.59 -4.22
C VAL A 165 -7.00 -13.54 -3.05
N GLN A 166 -8.11 -14.22 -2.71
CA GLN A 166 -8.07 -15.28 -1.71
C GLN A 166 -7.22 -16.45 -2.23
N MET A 167 -6.03 -16.61 -1.67
CA MET A 167 -5.17 -17.77 -1.92
C MET A 167 -5.40 -18.83 -0.85
N PRO A 168 -5.38 -20.13 -1.18
CA PRO A 168 -5.42 -21.16 -0.16
C PRO A 168 -4.22 -21.00 0.77
N ASN A 169 -4.47 -21.02 2.08
CA ASN A 169 -3.44 -20.93 3.13
C ASN A 169 -2.37 -21.98 2.93
N LEU A 170 -1.20 -21.58 2.45
CA LEU A 170 0.00 -22.38 2.42
C LEU A 170 0.90 -21.94 3.57
N PHE A 171 0.75 -22.62 4.70
CA PHE A 171 1.65 -22.68 5.86
C PHE A 171 2.15 -21.36 6.48
N LEU A 172 1.58 -21.05 7.65
CA LEU A 172 2.15 -20.15 8.64
C LEU A 172 3.53 -20.69 9.11
N ASN A 173 4.55 -19.84 9.05
CA ASN A 173 5.83 -20.10 9.71
C ASN A 173 5.91 -19.26 11.00
N PRO A 174 5.89 -19.88 12.21
CA PRO A 174 5.87 -19.15 13.49
C PRO A 174 7.21 -18.56 13.94
N TYR A 175 8.26 -18.62 13.11
CA TYR A 175 9.63 -18.23 13.51
C TYR A 175 10.13 -16.92 12.86
N ASP A 176 9.26 -16.12 12.26
CA ASP A 176 9.62 -14.98 11.41
C ASP A 176 9.60 -13.63 12.14
N ASP A 177 10.37 -13.48 13.23
CA ASP A 177 10.60 -12.20 13.89
C ASP A 177 12.11 -11.96 14.08
N PRO A 178 12.72 -10.81 13.63
CA PRO A 178 12.11 -9.62 13.06
C PRO A 178 11.68 -9.78 11.60
N ARG A 179 10.58 -9.19 11.25
CA ARG A 179 9.92 -9.40 9.95
C ARG A 179 10.64 -8.77 8.76
N PHE A 180 11.57 -7.87 8.97
CA PHE A 180 12.37 -7.28 7.88
C PHE A 180 13.02 -8.33 6.97
N GLU A 181 13.55 -9.42 7.51
CA GLU A 181 14.17 -10.49 6.70
C GLU A 181 13.16 -11.18 5.77
N ASN A 182 11.87 -11.14 6.10
CA ASN A 182 10.79 -11.71 5.30
C ASN A 182 10.27 -10.74 4.23
N GLN A 183 10.54 -9.45 4.36
CA GLN A 183 10.14 -8.41 3.42
C GLN A 183 11.04 -8.42 2.17
N GLY A 184 10.99 -9.55 1.42
CA GLY A 184 11.87 -9.77 0.26
C GLY A 184 11.77 -8.71 -0.82
N TYR A 185 10.64 -7.99 -0.90
CA TYR A 185 10.44 -6.87 -1.83
C TYR A 185 11.33 -5.65 -1.52
N LEU A 186 11.89 -5.53 -0.30
CA LEU A 186 12.83 -4.48 0.09
C LEU A 186 14.27 -4.78 -0.36
N LYS A 187 14.59 -6.08 -0.60
CA LYS A 187 15.93 -6.55 -0.92
C LYS A 187 16.47 -5.95 -2.21
N GLU A 188 17.75 -6.20 -2.46
CA GLU A 188 18.39 -5.75 -3.72
C GLU A 188 17.75 -6.38 -4.96
N ALA A 189 17.80 -5.63 -6.07
CA ALA A 189 17.46 -6.15 -7.37
C ALA A 189 18.38 -7.35 -7.73
N PRO A 190 17.90 -8.38 -8.42
CA PRO A 190 16.59 -8.44 -9.06
C PRO A 190 15.45 -8.90 -8.14
N TYR A 191 15.70 -9.21 -6.86
CA TYR A 191 14.68 -9.77 -5.95
C TYR A 191 13.64 -8.72 -5.55
N GLY A 192 14.08 -7.55 -5.11
CA GLY A 192 13.26 -6.44 -4.64
C GLY A 192 13.67 -5.10 -5.26
N ILE A 193 13.27 -4.01 -4.59
CA ILE A 193 13.42 -2.65 -5.09
C ILE A 193 14.68 -1.92 -4.59
N ASN A 194 15.59 -2.54 -3.84
CA ASN A 194 16.75 -1.89 -3.21
C ASN A 194 16.37 -0.77 -2.22
N ALA A 195 15.36 -0.96 -1.37
CA ALA A 195 14.88 0.07 -0.45
C ALA A 195 15.99 0.57 0.49
N SER A 196 16.84 -0.32 1.00
CA SER A 196 17.96 0.02 1.89
C SER A 196 18.94 1.02 1.29
N TYR A 197 19.14 0.99 -0.04
CA TYR A 197 20.00 1.97 -0.71
C TYR A 197 19.40 3.39 -0.63
N ALA A 198 18.09 3.54 -0.81
CA ALA A 198 17.41 4.82 -0.68
C ALA A 198 17.51 5.38 0.74
N TRP A 199 17.39 4.53 1.76
CA TRP A 199 17.52 4.94 3.18
C TRP A 199 18.90 5.50 3.53
N GLY A 200 19.94 5.12 2.81
CA GLY A 200 21.27 5.71 2.94
C GLY A 200 21.40 7.14 2.39
N ILE A 201 20.38 7.66 1.71
CA ILE A 201 20.34 9.00 1.12
C ILE A 201 19.34 9.85 1.93
N LYS A 202 19.73 11.07 2.30
CA LYS A 202 18.85 11.98 3.04
C LYS A 202 17.52 12.17 2.32
N GLY A 203 16.41 11.90 3.01
CA GLY A 203 15.06 11.89 2.45
C GLY A 203 14.61 10.54 1.91
N GLY A 204 15.47 9.54 1.76
CA GLY A 204 15.09 8.22 1.26
C GLY A 204 14.10 7.46 2.15
N ASP A 205 13.93 7.91 3.38
CA ASP A 205 12.96 7.47 4.37
C ASP A 205 11.55 8.06 4.19
N GLY A 206 11.34 8.89 3.18
CA GLY A 206 10.05 9.51 2.86
C GLY A 206 9.74 10.81 3.60
N LYS A 207 10.64 11.29 4.44
CA LYS A 207 10.43 12.51 5.25
C LYS A 207 10.09 13.73 4.39
N GLY A 208 8.99 14.41 4.75
CA GLY A 208 8.58 15.65 4.09
C GLY A 208 7.66 15.44 2.88
N ILE A 209 7.29 14.21 2.54
CA ILE A 209 6.25 13.85 1.57
C ILE A 209 5.06 13.27 2.31
N THR A 210 3.84 13.60 1.86
CA THR A 210 2.62 12.98 2.35
C THR A 210 2.26 11.79 1.46
N PHE A 211 2.07 10.65 2.09
CA PHE A 211 1.46 9.47 1.50
C PHE A 211 0.00 9.39 1.92
N ALA A 212 -0.91 9.25 0.99
CA ALA A 212 -2.33 9.02 1.25
C ALA A 212 -2.77 7.71 0.61
N ASP A 213 -3.49 6.87 1.38
CA ASP A 213 -4.05 5.61 0.91
C ASP A 213 -5.56 5.70 0.79
N MET A 214 -6.13 5.28 -0.36
CA MET A 214 -7.57 5.22 -0.60
C MET A 214 -8.07 3.79 -0.52
N GLU A 215 -8.84 3.50 0.52
CA GLU A 215 -9.31 2.17 0.88
C GLU A 215 -10.73 2.18 1.45
N TYR A 216 -11.16 1.05 2.04
CA TYR A 216 -12.41 0.89 2.77
C TYR A 216 -12.22 1.12 4.27
N GLY A 217 -11.10 0.66 4.84
CA GLY A 217 -10.86 0.76 6.27
C GLY A 217 -9.47 0.27 6.69
N TRP A 218 -9.07 0.66 7.92
CA TRP A 218 -7.74 0.42 8.48
C TRP A 218 -7.79 0.23 9.99
N LEU A 219 -6.77 -0.38 10.55
CA LEU A 219 -6.42 -0.31 11.98
C LEU A 219 -5.33 0.75 12.17
N LEU A 220 -5.72 2.02 12.32
CA LEU A 220 -4.80 3.16 12.35
C LEU A 220 -3.90 3.22 13.59
N ASN A 221 -4.22 2.46 14.63
CA ASN A 221 -3.45 2.33 15.86
C ASN A 221 -2.81 0.94 15.99
N HIS A 222 -2.43 0.32 14.86
CA HIS A 222 -1.56 -0.85 14.85
C HIS A 222 -0.21 -0.48 15.48
N GLU A 223 0.44 -1.39 16.22
CA GLU A 223 1.69 -1.11 16.95
C GLU A 223 2.82 -0.56 16.06
N ASP A 224 2.82 -0.93 14.77
CA ASP A 224 3.76 -0.50 13.74
C ASP A 224 3.32 0.75 12.95
N LEU A 225 2.20 1.38 13.32
CA LEU A 225 1.63 2.54 12.62
C LEU A 225 1.23 3.67 13.56
N GLU A 226 1.20 3.42 14.87
CA GLU A 226 0.58 4.29 15.88
C GLU A 226 1.23 5.68 15.96
N LYS A 227 2.56 5.77 15.80
CA LYS A 227 3.30 7.05 15.91
C LYS A 227 3.02 8.00 14.74
N HIS A 228 2.54 7.50 13.60
CA HIS A 228 2.18 8.36 12.46
C HIS A 228 0.99 9.29 12.76
N ASN A 229 0.17 8.99 13.79
CA ASN A 229 -1.06 9.73 14.08
C ASN A 229 -1.91 9.94 12.81
N ILE A 230 -2.19 8.84 12.11
CA ILE A 230 -2.79 8.81 10.79
C ILE A 230 -4.15 9.52 10.76
N GLU A 231 -4.29 10.51 9.89
CA GLU A 231 -5.51 11.29 9.70
C GLU A 231 -6.41 10.69 8.62
N LEU A 232 -7.69 10.48 8.95
CA LEU A 232 -8.74 10.19 7.96
C LEU A 232 -9.20 11.50 7.31
N ILE A 233 -8.85 11.71 6.06
CA ILE A 233 -9.22 12.92 5.29
C ILE A 233 -10.74 13.05 5.18
N SER A 234 -11.43 11.97 4.78
CA SER A 234 -12.90 11.96 4.66
C SER A 234 -13.44 10.55 4.48
N GLY A 235 -14.76 10.41 4.67
CA GLY A 235 -15.48 9.13 4.56
C GLY A 235 -15.42 8.31 5.84
N ARG A 236 -15.85 7.05 5.77
CA ARG A 236 -15.96 6.15 6.92
C ARG A 236 -14.83 5.13 6.95
N ASN A 237 -14.15 5.01 8.07
CA ASN A 237 -13.22 3.92 8.33
C ASN A 237 -14.02 2.65 8.71
N THR A 238 -14.26 1.74 7.75
CA THR A 238 -15.10 0.55 7.94
C THR A 238 -14.31 -0.63 8.51
N ASP A 239 -14.98 -1.50 9.27
CA ASP A 239 -14.33 -2.67 9.88
C ASP A 239 -14.12 -3.82 8.89
N ALA A 240 -15.00 -3.94 7.91
CA ALA A 240 -15.08 -5.11 7.04
C ALA A 240 -13.76 -5.44 6.31
N HIS A 241 -12.99 -4.44 5.93
CA HIS A 241 -11.73 -4.59 5.19
C HIS A 241 -10.54 -3.92 5.89
N ALA A 242 -10.61 -3.75 7.22
CA ALA A 242 -9.54 -3.10 7.98
C ALA A 242 -8.18 -3.80 7.83
N GLY A 243 -8.17 -5.13 7.72
CA GLY A 243 -6.93 -5.90 7.49
C GLY A 243 -6.23 -5.53 6.20
N HIS A 244 -7.00 -5.31 5.12
CA HIS A 244 -6.46 -4.97 3.80
C HIS A 244 -5.74 -3.62 3.83
N GLY A 245 -6.41 -2.54 4.20
CA GLY A 245 -5.79 -1.22 4.25
C GLY A 245 -4.65 -1.13 5.27
N THR A 246 -4.74 -1.87 6.40
CA THR A 246 -3.62 -1.97 7.36
C THR A 246 -2.40 -2.60 6.69
N SER A 247 -2.58 -3.66 5.88
CA SER A 247 -1.49 -4.31 5.15
C SER A 247 -0.85 -3.38 4.11
N VAL A 248 -1.65 -2.58 3.43
CA VAL A 248 -1.16 -1.57 2.48
C VAL A 248 -0.31 -0.51 3.19
N LEU A 249 -0.80 0.02 4.32
CA LEU A 249 -0.04 1.01 5.11
C LEU A 249 1.28 0.44 5.61
N GLY A 250 1.33 -0.82 6.05
CA GLY A 250 2.55 -1.45 6.54
C GLY A 250 3.64 -1.55 5.49
N ILE A 251 3.30 -1.84 4.22
CA ILE A 251 4.28 -1.90 3.12
C ILE A 251 4.95 -0.54 2.89
N VAL A 252 4.17 0.54 2.94
CA VAL A 252 4.68 1.88 2.66
C VAL A 252 5.33 2.50 3.89
N SER A 253 4.70 2.38 5.07
CA SER A 253 4.98 3.26 6.20
C SER A 253 5.00 2.58 7.57
N ALA A 254 5.13 1.23 7.66
CA ALA A 254 5.44 0.63 8.95
C ALA A 254 6.66 1.33 9.58
N GLU A 255 6.59 1.59 10.87
CA GLU A 255 7.56 2.40 11.59
C GLU A 255 8.89 1.67 11.75
N ASP A 256 10.00 2.40 11.70
CA ASP A 256 11.32 1.93 12.14
C ASP A 256 11.37 1.97 13.68
N ASN A 257 10.92 0.87 14.35
CA ASN A 257 10.67 0.87 15.79
C ASN A 257 11.11 -0.41 16.54
N GLN A 258 11.81 -1.31 15.87
CA GLN A 258 12.34 -2.59 16.40
C GLN A 258 11.28 -3.67 16.66
N ILE A 259 10.06 -3.50 16.14
CA ILE A 259 9.01 -4.51 16.16
C ILE A 259 8.40 -4.64 14.78
N GLY A 260 7.95 -5.84 14.43
CA GLY A 260 7.22 -6.11 13.20
C GLY A 260 7.96 -5.81 11.90
N ASN A 261 7.36 -5.01 11.05
CA ASN A 261 7.84 -4.67 9.70
C ASN A 261 8.50 -3.27 9.69
N ILE A 262 9.27 -2.98 8.64
CA ILE A 262 9.65 -1.62 8.28
C ILE A 262 9.04 -1.23 6.93
N GLY A 263 8.43 -0.06 6.83
CA GLY A 263 7.91 0.47 5.58
C GLY A 263 9.01 0.93 4.63
N ILE A 264 8.70 1.02 3.34
CA ILE A 264 9.65 1.55 2.33
C ILE A 264 9.98 3.01 2.62
N ALA A 265 9.01 3.77 3.14
CA ALA A 265 9.11 5.19 3.47
C ALA A 265 8.59 5.45 4.90
N PRO A 266 9.30 4.94 5.95
CA PRO A 266 8.79 4.88 7.32
C PRO A 266 8.64 6.26 8.00
N ASN A 267 9.18 7.33 7.42
CA ASN A 267 9.08 8.69 7.95
C ASN A 267 8.20 9.61 7.09
N ALA A 268 7.41 9.05 6.16
CA ALA A 268 6.40 9.80 5.43
C ALA A 268 5.30 10.31 6.36
N THR A 269 4.66 11.42 6.01
CA THR A 269 3.40 11.81 6.65
C THR A 269 2.29 10.96 6.07
N VAL A 270 1.55 10.22 6.91
CA VAL A 270 0.54 9.27 6.47
C VAL A 270 -0.87 9.83 6.66
N LYS A 271 -1.69 9.75 5.62
CA LYS A 271 -3.11 10.06 5.63
C LYS A 271 -3.89 8.94 4.95
N VAL A 272 -5.19 8.88 5.21
CA VAL A 272 -6.08 7.91 4.58
C VAL A 272 -7.37 8.57 4.10
N VAL A 273 -7.99 8.02 3.06
CA VAL A 273 -9.28 8.49 2.55
C VAL A 273 -10.16 7.29 2.19
N SER A 274 -11.37 7.25 2.74
CA SER A 274 -12.25 6.11 2.48
C SER A 274 -13.09 6.30 1.24
N GLN A 275 -13.16 5.30 0.38
CA GLN A 275 -14.11 5.28 -0.74
C GLN A 275 -15.56 5.09 -0.26
N ILE A 276 -15.78 4.64 0.99
CA ILE A 276 -17.10 4.62 1.61
C ILE A 276 -17.38 5.99 2.22
N ARG A 277 -18.37 6.69 1.66
CA ARG A 277 -18.70 8.05 2.07
C ARG A 277 -19.54 8.08 3.34
N ASP A 278 -19.79 9.27 3.89
CA ASP A 278 -20.52 9.44 5.16
C ASP A 278 -21.97 8.92 5.09
N ASP A 279 -22.59 8.90 3.92
CA ASP A 279 -23.91 8.32 3.69
C ASP A 279 -23.89 6.78 3.52
N GLY A 280 -22.70 6.17 3.47
CA GLY A 280 -22.46 4.74 3.27
C GLY A 280 -22.39 4.32 1.81
N SER A 281 -22.45 5.26 0.85
CA SER A 281 -22.24 4.96 -0.57
C SER A 281 -20.75 4.75 -0.87
N ASN A 282 -20.47 3.93 -1.90
CA ASN A 282 -19.12 3.81 -2.47
C ASN A 282 -18.95 4.85 -3.58
N ASN A 283 -18.08 5.83 -3.38
CA ASN A 283 -17.80 6.87 -4.37
C ASN A 283 -16.31 7.18 -4.45
N LYS A 284 -15.61 6.46 -5.33
CA LYS A 284 -14.17 6.59 -5.55
C LYS A 284 -13.80 7.98 -6.07
N ALA A 285 -14.58 8.54 -6.99
CA ALA A 285 -14.30 9.86 -7.58
C ALA A 285 -14.32 10.97 -6.52
N ASP A 286 -15.32 10.95 -5.62
CA ASP A 286 -15.41 11.90 -4.52
C ASP A 286 -14.30 11.71 -3.48
N ALA A 287 -13.92 10.47 -3.18
CA ALA A 287 -12.78 10.17 -2.31
C ALA A 287 -11.46 10.70 -2.88
N ILE A 288 -11.20 10.45 -4.18
CA ILE A 288 -10.02 10.96 -4.88
C ILE A 288 -10.00 12.49 -4.83
N LEU A 289 -11.11 13.14 -5.15
CA LEU A 289 -11.18 14.60 -5.13
C LEU A 289 -10.94 15.18 -3.74
N SER A 290 -11.46 14.53 -2.70
CA SER A 290 -11.21 14.91 -1.30
C SER A 290 -9.72 14.82 -0.95
N ALA A 291 -9.04 13.74 -1.33
CA ALA A 291 -7.59 13.60 -1.18
C ALA A 291 -6.84 14.67 -1.98
N VAL A 292 -7.21 14.88 -3.24
CA VAL A 292 -6.62 15.91 -4.13
C VAL A 292 -6.75 17.30 -3.53
N ASN A 293 -7.85 17.61 -2.85
CA ASN A 293 -8.01 18.90 -2.16
C ASN A 293 -7.02 19.09 -1.00
N THR A 294 -6.70 18.00 -0.30
CA THR A 294 -5.82 18.01 0.89
C THR A 294 -4.33 17.95 0.54
N LEU A 295 -3.97 17.17 -0.47
CA LEU A 295 -2.58 16.90 -0.86
C LEU A 295 -1.97 18.06 -1.66
N HIS A 296 -0.63 18.11 -1.67
CA HIS A 296 0.17 19.10 -2.39
C HIS A 296 0.93 18.46 -3.56
N ALA A 297 1.48 19.28 -4.45
CA ALA A 297 2.34 18.80 -5.52
C ALA A 297 3.53 18.02 -4.95
N GLY A 298 3.79 16.84 -5.50
CA GLY A 298 4.81 15.91 -5.04
C GLY A 298 4.37 14.89 -4.01
N ASP A 299 3.21 15.09 -3.34
CA ASP A 299 2.63 14.08 -2.47
C ASP A 299 2.13 12.88 -3.30
N VAL A 300 1.98 11.73 -2.65
CA VAL A 300 1.62 10.46 -3.30
C VAL A 300 0.25 9.99 -2.81
N LEU A 301 -0.67 9.73 -3.75
CA LEU A 301 -1.98 9.13 -3.49
C LEU A 301 -2.02 7.73 -4.11
N LEU A 302 -2.27 6.73 -3.29
CA LEU A 302 -2.47 5.34 -3.72
C LEU A 302 -3.95 5.01 -3.83
N LEU A 303 -4.36 4.41 -4.94
CA LEU A 303 -5.72 3.99 -5.20
C LEU A 303 -5.82 2.46 -5.13
N GLU A 304 -6.17 1.93 -3.96
CA GLU A 304 -6.39 0.51 -3.72
C GLU A 304 -7.82 0.12 -4.03
N ALA A 305 -8.16 0.20 -5.31
CA ALA A 305 -9.49 -0.06 -5.79
C ALA A 305 -9.48 -0.70 -7.18
N GLN A 306 -10.55 -1.41 -7.49
CA GLN A 306 -10.81 -1.97 -8.81
C GLN A 306 -12.27 -1.72 -9.18
N SER A 307 -12.60 -1.78 -10.47
CA SER A 307 -13.94 -1.52 -10.98
C SER A 307 -14.51 -2.72 -11.71
N ALA A 308 -15.80 -3.01 -11.45
CA ALA A 308 -16.62 -3.79 -12.34
C ALA A 308 -16.99 -2.93 -13.57
N TYR A 309 -17.09 -3.54 -14.74
CA TYR A 309 -17.50 -2.86 -15.96
C TYR A 309 -18.46 -3.74 -16.76
N GLU A 310 -19.41 -3.14 -17.45
CA GLU A 310 -20.38 -3.90 -18.27
C GLU A 310 -19.67 -4.80 -19.29
N GLY A 311 -20.02 -6.09 -19.31
CA GLY A 311 -19.31 -7.12 -20.07
C GLY A 311 -18.07 -7.71 -19.40
N TYR A 312 -17.65 -7.15 -18.26
CA TYR A 312 -16.45 -7.56 -17.50
C TYR A 312 -16.77 -7.80 -16.02
N ARG A 313 -18.01 -8.15 -15.64
CA ARG A 313 -18.46 -8.23 -14.24
C ARG A 313 -17.62 -9.13 -13.34
N ASP A 314 -17.12 -10.24 -13.89
CA ASP A 314 -16.29 -11.19 -13.17
C ASP A 314 -14.79 -10.98 -13.42
N LYS A 315 -14.45 -9.89 -14.11
CA LYS A 315 -13.09 -9.55 -14.53
C LYS A 315 -12.85 -8.08 -14.24
N TYR A 316 -12.31 -7.81 -13.10
CA TYR A 316 -12.06 -6.44 -12.64
C TYR A 316 -11.11 -5.67 -13.57
N LEU A 317 -11.36 -4.37 -13.67
CA LEU A 317 -10.58 -3.41 -14.44
C LEU A 317 -10.04 -2.29 -13.54
N PRO A 318 -8.99 -1.57 -13.96
CA PRO A 318 -8.52 -0.37 -13.27
C PRO A 318 -9.65 0.66 -13.10
N VAL A 319 -9.63 1.44 -12.01
CA VAL A 319 -10.73 2.35 -11.68
C VAL A 319 -10.89 3.49 -12.68
N GLU A 320 -9.82 3.87 -13.38
CA GLU A 320 -9.84 4.93 -14.43
C GLU A 320 -10.71 4.59 -15.65
N VAL A 321 -11.24 3.35 -15.77
CA VAL A 321 -12.23 3.02 -16.81
C VAL A 321 -13.55 3.76 -16.60
N GLN A 322 -13.81 4.25 -15.38
CA GLN A 322 -14.97 5.07 -15.06
C GLN A 322 -14.64 6.54 -15.36
N PRO A 323 -15.42 7.25 -16.21
CA PRO A 323 -15.07 8.60 -16.63
C PRO A 323 -14.94 9.63 -15.51
N ASP A 324 -15.78 9.55 -14.47
CA ASP A 324 -15.74 10.44 -13.32
C ASP A 324 -14.49 10.19 -12.46
N VAL A 325 -14.08 8.93 -12.31
CA VAL A 325 -12.84 8.54 -11.63
C VAL A 325 -11.62 8.99 -12.44
N PHE A 326 -11.63 8.77 -13.75
CA PHE A 326 -10.58 9.25 -14.65
C PHE A 326 -10.38 10.77 -14.54
N ASP A 327 -11.47 11.56 -14.55
CA ASP A 327 -11.40 13.01 -14.48
C ASP A 327 -10.92 13.47 -13.07
N ALA A 328 -11.27 12.76 -12.00
CA ALA A 328 -10.76 13.03 -10.66
C ALA A 328 -9.25 12.73 -10.55
N ILE A 329 -8.78 11.59 -11.08
CA ILE A 329 -7.36 11.24 -11.18
C ILE A 329 -6.61 12.29 -11.98
N ARG A 330 -7.11 12.65 -13.16
CA ARG A 330 -6.50 13.65 -14.02
C ARG A 330 -6.37 15.02 -13.32
N THR A 331 -7.40 15.42 -12.58
CA THR A 331 -7.36 16.65 -11.78
C THR A 331 -6.23 16.61 -10.75
N GLY A 332 -6.00 15.48 -10.09
CA GLY A 332 -4.92 15.29 -9.13
C GLY A 332 -3.54 15.34 -9.78
N THR A 333 -3.35 14.62 -10.89
CA THR A 333 -2.07 14.60 -11.61
C THR A 333 -1.75 15.97 -12.22
N ASP A 334 -2.75 16.70 -12.71
CA ASP A 334 -2.59 18.08 -13.20
C ASP A 334 -2.26 19.06 -12.06
N LYS A 335 -2.66 18.76 -10.81
CA LYS A 335 -2.25 19.51 -9.61
C LYS A 335 -0.81 19.18 -9.17
N GLY A 336 -0.17 18.19 -9.78
CA GLY A 336 1.18 17.75 -9.44
C GLY A 336 1.23 16.64 -8.39
N ILE A 337 0.09 16.03 -8.02
CA ILE A 337 0.04 14.90 -7.10
C ILE A 337 0.37 13.62 -7.88
N VAL A 338 1.29 12.82 -7.36
CA VAL A 338 1.60 11.49 -7.91
C VAL A 338 0.50 10.53 -7.53
N ILE A 339 -0.20 9.99 -8.51
CA ILE A 339 -1.27 9.01 -8.28
C ILE A 339 -0.78 7.64 -8.74
N ILE A 340 -0.79 6.67 -7.81
CA ILE A 340 -0.47 5.27 -8.06
C ILE A 340 -1.80 4.52 -8.10
N GLU A 341 -2.01 3.71 -9.13
CA GLU A 341 -3.26 2.98 -9.33
C GLU A 341 -3.01 1.49 -9.46
N ALA A 342 -3.70 0.67 -8.63
CA ALA A 342 -3.69 -0.77 -8.76
C ALA A 342 -4.27 -1.21 -10.11
N GLY A 343 -3.53 -2.04 -10.85
CA GLY A 343 -3.91 -2.50 -12.19
C GLY A 343 -5.10 -3.45 -12.24
N ALA A 344 -5.63 -3.83 -11.09
CA ALA A 344 -6.76 -4.73 -10.82
C ALA A 344 -6.52 -6.22 -11.14
N ASN A 345 -7.34 -7.08 -10.52
CA ASN A 345 -7.19 -8.54 -10.53
C ASN A 345 -8.19 -9.20 -11.50
N GLY A 346 -8.16 -8.80 -12.77
CA GLY A 346 -9.13 -9.24 -13.78
C GLY A 346 -8.60 -10.15 -14.85
N TRP A 347 -7.28 -10.37 -14.92
CA TRP A 347 -6.63 -11.15 -15.99
C TRP A 347 -7.00 -10.67 -17.39
N ASN A 348 -7.23 -9.37 -17.57
CA ASN A 348 -7.60 -8.79 -18.85
C ASN A 348 -6.36 -8.30 -19.62
N ASP A 349 -6.37 -8.46 -20.92
CA ASP A 349 -5.55 -7.69 -21.84
C ASP A 349 -6.15 -6.28 -21.97
N LEU A 350 -5.54 -5.29 -21.33
CA LEU A 350 -6.03 -3.91 -21.34
C LEU A 350 -5.93 -3.29 -22.74
N ASP A 351 -5.06 -3.79 -23.61
CA ASP A 351 -4.97 -3.35 -25.00
C ASP A 351 -6.18 -3.80 -25.86
N GLU A 352 -6.87 -4.85 -25.40
CA GLU A 352 -8.10 -5.36 -26.04
C GLU A 352 -9.38 -4.82 -25.40
N PHE A 353 -9.26 -4.15 -24.24
CA PHE A 353 -10.42 -3.52 -23.61
C PHE A 353 -11.06 -2.48 -24.53
N LYS A 354 -12.38 -2.50 -24.59
CA LYS A 354 -13.19 -1.51 -25.29
C LYS A 354 -14.24 -0.96 -24.34
N ASN A 355 -14.33 0.36 -24.28
CA ASN A 355 -15.41 1.02 -23.56
C ASN A 355 -16.76 0.84 -24.30
N LYS A 356 -17.84 1.39 -23.74
CA LYS A 356 -19.21 1.31 -24.31
C LYS A 356 -19.31 1.84 -25.75
N ASP A 357 -18.45 2.78 -26.14
CA ASP A 357 -18.39 3.33 -27.49
C ASP A 357 -17.49 2.51 -28.41
N GLY A 358 -16.98 1.37 -28.00
CA GLY A 358 -16.06 0.51 -28.74
C GLY A 358 -14.63 1.06 -28.84
N LYS A 359 -14.26 2.08 -28.05
CA LYS A 359 -12.95 2.73 -28.06
C LYS A 359 -11.96 2.00 -27.17
N LYS A 360 -10.72 1.82 -27.63
CA LYS A 360 -9.63 1.21 -26.88
C LYS A 360 -8.90 2.26 -26.02
N VAL A 361 -9.56 2.72 -24.96
CA VAL A 361 -9.08 3.87 -24.14
C VAL A 361 -7.89 3.55 -23.26
N LEU A 362 -7.59 2.27 -22.99
CA LEU A 362 -6.43 1.81 -22.20
C LEU A 362 -5.24 1.37 -23.05
N ASN A 363 -5.38 1.30 -24.37
CA ASN A 363 -4.29 0.89 -25.26
C ASN A 363 -3.46 2.10 -25.69
N ARG A 364 -2.22 2.22 -25.21
CA ARG A 364 -1.31 3.35 -25.55
C ARG A 364 -1.04 3.50 -27.04
N ASN A 365 -1.20 2.43 -27.83
CA ASN A 365 -1.03 2.45 -29.28
C ASN A 365 -2.33 2.79 -30.03
N SER A 366 -3.44 2.97 -29.33
CA SER A 366 -4.71 3.37 -29.92
C SER A 366 -4.81 4.90 -30.04
N LYS A 367 -5.43 5.37 -31.12
CA LYS A 367 -5.82 6.79 -31.26
C LYS A 367 -6.84 7.24 -30.20
N ASP A 368 -7.51 6.30 -29.56
CA ASP A 368 -8.54 6.55 -28.55
C ASP A 368 -7.96 6.53 -27.11
N PHE A 369 -6.65 6.30 -26.97
CA PHE A 369 -5.99 6.26 -25.67
C PHE A 369 -6.22 7.56 -24.89
N LYS A 370 -6.54 7.38 -23.60
CA LYS A 370 -6.66 8.48 -22.64
C LYS A 370 -5.66 8.27 -21.51
N ASP A 371 -4.85 9.28 -21.23
CA ASP A 371 -3.87 9.26 -20.15
C ASP A 371 -4.41 10.03 -18.94
N SER A 372 -4.69 9.35 -17.85
CA SER A 372 -5.07 9.98 -16.58
C SER A 372 -3.87 10.65 -15.87
N GLY A 373 -2.65 10.28 -16.26
CA GLY A 373 -1.42 10.68 -15.60
C GLY A 373 -1.01 9.78 -14.42
N ALA A 374 -1.88 8.87 -13.98
CA ALA A 374 -1.55 7.90 -12.93
C ALA A 374 -0.50 6.88 -13.39
N ILE A 375 0.26 6.36 -12.42
CA ILE A 375 1.20 5.24 -12.59
C ILE A 375 0.43 3.95 -12.31
N MET A 376 0.23 3.14 -13.34
CA MET A 376 -0.54 1.89 -13.27
C MET A 376 0.36 0.72 -12.90
N VAL A 377 -0.03 -0.05 -11.87
CA VAL A 377 0.80 -1.10 -11.28
C VAL A 377 0.23 -2.49 -11.53
N GLY A 378 0.97 -3.32 -12.25
CA GLY A 378 0.71 -4.75 -12.40
C GLY A 378 1.29 -5.58 -11.24
N ALA A 379 0.89 -6.84 -11.16
CA ALA A 379 1.34 -7.78 -10.14
C ALA A 379 2.16 -8.92 -10.74
N ALA A 380 3.31 -9.24 -10.11
CA ALA A 380 4.17 -10.36 -10.49
C ALA A 380 4.40 -11.35 -9.34
N LEU A 381 4.94 -12.50 -9.68
CA LEU A 381 5.42 -13.48 -8.70
C LEU A 381 6.59 -12.91 -7.89
N SER A 382 6.68 -13.28 -6.61
CA SER A 382 7.77 -12.87 -5.72
C SER A 382 9.12 -13.53 -6.03
N THR A 383 9.12 -14.57 -6.85
CA THR A 383 10.31 -15.33 -7.23
C THR A 383 10.91 -14.89 -8.57
N VAL A 384 12.23 -14.83 -8.65
CA VAL A 384 12.97 -14.55 -9.89
C VAL A 384 12.99 -15.79 -10.79
N PRO A 385 12.76 -15.63 -12.12
CA PRO A 385 12.35 -14.40 -12.80
C PRO A 385 10.89 -14.05 -12.49
N HIS A 386 10.61 -12.79 -12.22
CA HIS A 386 9.27 -12.33 -11.85
C HIS A 386 8.30 -12.46 -13.05
N GLY A 387 7.60 -13.58 -13.15
CA GLY A 387 6.53 -13.75 -14.13
C GLY A 387 5.26 -13.00 -13.68
N ARG A 388 4.42 -12.57 -14.61
CA ARG A 388 3.14 -11.95 -14.30
C ARG A 388 2.25 -12.88 -13.48
N SER A 389 1.68 -12.39 -12.38
CA SER A 389 0.68 -13.13 -11.61
C SER A 389 -0.55 -13.41 -12.47
N TRP A 390 -1.12 -14.62 -12.33
CA TRP A 390 -2.20 -15.11 -13.20
C TRP A 390 -3.44 -14.21 -13.19
N PHE A 391 -3.69 -13.50 -12.10
CA PHE A 391 -4.84 -12.60 -11.93
C PHE A 391 -4.57 -11.18 -12.46
N SER A 392 -3.30 -10.77 -12.61
CA SER A 392 -2.95 -9.40 -12.98
C SER A 392 -3.48 -9.03 -14.35
N ASN A 393 -4.12 -7.88 -14.48
CA ASN A 393 -4.29 -7.24 -15.76
C ASN A 393 -2.93 -6.89 -16.35
N TYR A 394 -2.87 -6.79 -17.68
CA TYR A 394 -1.63 -6.57 -18.44
C TYR A 394 -1.92 -5.78 -19.72
N GLY A 395 -0.88 -5.27 -20.34
CA GLY A 395 -0.98 -4.49 -21.59
C GLY A 395 -0.19 -3.19 -21.52
N SER A 396 -0.22 -2.42 -22.59
CA SER A 396 0.58 -1.20 -22.73
C SER A 396 0.25 -0.09 -21.70
N ARG A 397 -0.92 -0.19 -21.01
CA ARG A 397 -1.29 0.75 -19.94
C ARG A 397 -0.54 0.53 -18.64
N ILE A 398 -0.10 -0.70 -18.37
CA ILE A 398 0.68 -0.98 -17.16
C ILE A 398 2.06 -0.37 -17.30
N ASP A 399 2.45 0.45 -16.33
CA ASP A 399 3.72 1.17 -16.33
C ASP A 399 4.83 0.38 -15.61
N VAL A 400 4.51 -0.20 -14.47
CA VAL A 400 5.43 -0.90 -13.56
C VAL A 400 4.76 -2.08 -12.89
N TYR A 401 5.53 -2.96 -12.25
CA TYR A 401 4.97 -4.01 -11.43
C TYR A 401 5.61 -4.06 -10.04
N GLY A 402 4.90 -4.66 -9.10
CA GLY A 402 5.40 -5.07 -7.79
C GLY A 402 5.11 -6.54 -7.52
N TRP A 403 5.51 -7.04 -6.33
CA TRP A 403 5.16 -8.39 -5.90
C TRP A 403 3.66 -8.50 -5.64
N GLY A 404 3.01 -9.44 -6.33
CA GLY A 404 1.60 -9.76 -6.17
C GLY A 404 1.31 -10.93 -5.24
N GLN A 405 2.30 -11.45 -4.50
CA GLN A 405 2.16 -12.56 -3.56
C GLN A 405 3.31 -12.59 -2.56
N ASN A 406 3.10 -13.30 -1.44
CA ASN A 406 4.09 -13.52 -0.38
C ASN A 406 4.67 -12.20 0.16
N VAL A 407 3.84 -11.16 0.24
CA VAL A 407 4.26 -9.87 0.79
C VAL A 407 4.04 -9.89 2.29
N ASP A 408 5.13 -9.71 3.03
CA ASP A 408 5.13 -9.63 4.49
C ASP A 408 4.84 -8.20 4.95
N THR A 409 3.80 -8.02 5.78
CA THR A 409 3.32 -6.72 6.20
C THR A 409 2.42 -6.80 7.45
N THR A 410 2.03 -5.65 7.98
CA THR A 410 1.02 -5.52 9.04
C THR A 410 -0.34 -6.07 8.61
N SER A 411 -1.21 -6.40 9.56
CA SER A 411 -2.55 -6.90 9.31
C SER A 411 -3.53 -6.50 10.41
N ALA A 412 -4.82 -6.72 10.20
CA ALA A 412 -5.84 -6.53 11.23
C ALA A 412 -7.01 -7.50 11.04
N GLU A 413 -7.64 -7.89 12.16
CA GLU A 413 -8.94 -8.55 12.13
C GLU A 413 -10.07 -7.54 11.88
N PRO A 414 -11.22 -7.97 11.34
CA PRO A 414 -12.37 -7.08 11.14
C PRO A 414 -12.84 -6.37 12.42
N ASN A 415 -12.71 -7.03 13.58
CA ASN A 415 -13.09 -6.46 14.89
C ASN A 415 -12.04 -5.52 15.49
N ARG A 416 -10.85 -5.41 14.90
CA ARG A 416 -9.72 -4.56 15.31
C ARG A 416 -9.29 -4.72 16.78
N ASN A 417 -9.50 -5.88 17.39
CA ASN A 417 -9.16 -6.11 18.80
C ASN A 417 -7.65 -6.28 19.01
N ALA A 418 -6.97 -6.97 18.10
CA ALA A 418 -5.52 -7.15 18.13
C ALA A 418 -4.83 -6.04 17.34
N LYS A 419 -3.81 -5.42 17.94
CA LYS A 419 -3.06 -4.31 17.35
C LYS A 419 -1.69 -4.72 16.80
N ASN A 420 -1.37 -6.00 16.87
CA ASN A 420 -0.05 -6.57 16.59
C ASN A 420 -0.14 -7.77 15.65
N LEU A 421 -1.05 -7.70 14.67
CA LEU A 421 -1.20 -8.77 13.69
C LEU A 421 -0.37 -8.45 12.44
N TYR A 422 0.23 -9.50 11.90
CA TYR A 422 1.02 -9.45 10.69
C TYR A 422 0.63 -10.59 9.76
N THR A 423 0.96 -10.45 8.49
CA THR A 423 0.77 -11.49 7.49
C THR A 423 2.02 -11.62 6.62
N SER A 424 2.36 -12.84 6.17
CA SER A 424 3.39 -13.09 5.17
C SER A 424 2.82 -13.50 3.82
N SER A 425 1.51 -13.37 3.64
CA SER A 425 0.79 -13.85 2.46
C SER A 425 -0.10 -12.78 1.80
N PHE A 426 0.14 -11.51 2.07
CA PHE A 426 -0.60 -10.43 1.40
C PHE A 426 -0.32 -10.49 -0.10
N ASN A 427 -1.36 -10.30 -0.92
CA ASN A 427 -1.31 -10.59 -2.35
C ASN A 427 -2.22 -9.65 -3.16
N GLY A 428 -2.30 -9.89 -4.48
CA GLY A 428 -3.09 -9.07 -5.40
C GLY A 428 -2.27 -7.94 -6.02
N THR A 429 -2.90 -7.14 -6.86
CA THR A 429 -2.34 -5.85 -7.26
C THR A 429 -2.25 -4.90 -6.06
N SER A 430 -3.03 -5.16 -5.00
CA SER A 430 -2.97 -4.44 -3.71
C SER A 430 -1.71 -4.67 -2.91
N SER A 431 -0.95 -5.76 -3.13
CA SER A 431 0.38 -5.90 -2.54
C SER A 431 1.47 -5.30 -3.42
N ALA A 432 1.22 -5.22 -4.73
CA ALA A 432 2.15 -4.70 -5.71
C ALA A 432 2.18 -3.15 -5.72
N SER A 433 1.02 -2.49 -5.71
CA SER A 433 0.91 -1.04 -5.82
C SER A 433 1.50 -0.27 -4.62
N PRO A 434 1.40 -0.71 -3.35
CA PRO A 434 2.05 -0.01 -2.25
C PRO A 434 3.58 -0.11 -2.30
N ILE A 435 4.16 -1.18 -2.86
CA ILE A 435 5.61 -1.26 -3.10
C ILE A 435 6.06 -0.12 -4.01
N ILE A 436 5.30 0.15 -5.07
CA ILE A 436 5.58 1.24 -6.01
C ILE A 436 5.28 2.61 -5.38
N ALA A 437 4.23 2.71 -4.56
CA ALA A 437 3.93 3.94 -3.83
C ALA A 437 5.04 4.31 -2.84
N GLY A 438 5.57 3.35 -2.10
CA GLY A 438 6.73 3.55 -1.21
C GLY A 438 7.97 3.99 -1.98
N ALA A 439 8.28 3.36 -3.12
CA ALA A 439 9.38 3.77 -4.00
C ALA A 439 9.18 5.20 -4.53
N ALA A 440 7.96 5.56 -4.91
CA ALA A 440 7.61 6.92 -5.34
C ALA A 440 7.82 7.94 -4.22
N VAL A 441 7.35 7.64 -2.99
CA VAL A 441 7.53 8.51 -1.81
C VAL A 441 9.02 8.73 -1.51
N SER A 442 9.84 7.66 -1.53
CA SER A 442 11.29 7.76 -1.33
C SER A 442 11.96 8.69 -2.36
N ILE A 443 11.68 8.49 -3.66
CA ILE A 443 12.26 9.32 -4.72
C ILE A 443 11.81 10.78 -4.61
N GLN A 444 10.53 11.02 -4.34
CA GLN A 444 9.98 12.38 -4.18
C GLN A 444 10.61 13.11 -3.00
N SER A 445 10.80 12.41 -1.88
CA SER A 445 11.42 12.97 -0.69
C SER A 445 12.91 13.29 -0.94
N ILE A 446 13.67 12.39 -1.57
CA ILE A 446 15.05 12.66 -1.98
C ILE A 446 15.11 13.87 -2.92
N ALA A 447 14.25 13.93 -3.94
CA ALA A 447 14.21 15.06 -4.87
C ALA A 447 13.92 16.38 -4.14
N LYS A 448 12.93 16.40 -3.26
CA LYS A 448 12.58 17.58 -2.46
C LYS A 448 13.73 18.03 -1.56
N GLU A 449 14.45 17.10 -0.92
CA GLU A 449 15.57 17.40 -0.04
C GLU A 449 16.79 17.93 -0.81
N HIS A 450 17.11 17.34 -1.96
CA HIS A 450 18.34 17.64 -2.69
C HIS A 450 18.16 18.66 -3.82
N LEU A 451 16.98 18.72 -4.47
CA LEU A 451 16.67 19.62 -5.58
C LEU A 451 15.78 20.81 -5.15
N GLY A 452 15.26 20.79 -3.90
CA GLY A 452 14.33 21.79 -3.38
C GLY A 452 12.90 21.64 -3.87
N GLN A 453 12.62 20.68 -4.75
CA GLN A 453 11.28 20.40 -5.29
C GLN A 453 11.16 18.93 -5.69
N PRO A 454 9.97 18.32 -5.56
CA PRO A 454 9.69 16.97 -6.04
C PRO A 454 9.57 16.94 -7.57
N TYR A 455 9.68 15.74 -8.17
CA TYR A 455 9.41 15.52 -9.59
C TYR A 455 7.91 15.68 -9.90
N LYS A 456 7.60 16.09 -11.13
CA LYS A 456 6.23 16.06 -11.64
C LYS A 456 5.75 14.61 -11.82
N PRO A 457 4.42 14.35 -11.76
CA PRO A 457 3.89 12.99 -11.93
C PRO A 457 4.38 12.27 -13.20
N SER A 458 4.43 12.97 -14.35
CA SER A 458 4.93 12.39 -15.60
C SER A 458 6.42 12.06 -15.56
N GLU A 459 7.23 12.93 -14.95
CA GLU A 459 8.68 12.72 -14.78
C GLU A 459 8.94 11.50 -13.88
N LEU A 460 8.21 11.39 -12.77
CA LEU A 460 8.35 10.26 -11.86
C LEU A 460 7.87 8.95 -12.49
N ARG A 461 6.78 8.98 -13.28
CA ARG A 461 6.34 7.82 -14.05
C ARG A 461 7.44 7.33 -15.00
N ASP A 462 8.06 8.23 -15.75
CA ASP A 462 9.16 7.90 -16.66
C ASP A 462 10.40 7.37 -15.92
N ILE A 463 10.69 7.88 -14.71
CA ILE A 463 11.77 7.42 -13.85
C ILE A 463 11.52 5.98 -13.39
N LEU A 464 10.33 5.71 -12.83
CA LEU A 464 9.98 4.41 -12.27
C LEU A 464 9.81 3.33 -13.35
N SER A 465 9.25 3.67 -14.52
CA SER A 465 8.99 2.72 -15.61
C SER A 465 10.17 2.52 -16.58
N ASN A 466 11.33 3.10 -16.28
CA ASN A 466 12.49 3.02 -17.16
C ASN A 466 13.11 1.61 -17.17
N PRO A 467 13.12 0.89 -18.31
CA PRO A 467 13.60 -0.49 -18.38
C PRO A 467 15.11 -0.63 -18.10
N ASN A 468 15.89 0.46 -18.19
CA ASN A 468 17.32 0.43 -17.90
C ASN A 468 17.63 0.59 -16.40
N THR A 469 16.66 0.89 -15.58
CA THR A 469 16.79 1.06 -14.13
C THR A 469 15.71 0.28 -13.36
N GLY A 470 15.24 -0.80 -13.95
CA GLY A 470 14.28 -1.71 -13.35
C GLY A 470 14.56 -3.16 -13.75
N THR A 471 14.06 -4.10 -12.97
CA THR A 471 14.09 -5.53 -13.28
C THR A 471 12.94 -5.85 -14.22
N GLN A 472 13.23 -6.46 -15.36
CA GLN A 472 12.20 -6.95 -16.28
C GLN A 472 11.56 -8.23 -15.74
N SER A 473 10.30 -8.48 -16.13
CA SER A 473 9.64 -9.76 -15.85
C SER A 473 10.29 -10.92 -16.60
N GLY A 474 9.92 -12.16 -16.26
CA GLY A 474 10.51 -13.35 -16.87
C GLY A 474 10.32 -13.45 -18.38
N GLU A 475 9.18 -12.99 -18.89
CA GLU A 475 8.82 -12.96 -20.31
C GLU A 475 8.19 -11.58 -20.65
N PRO A 476 8.98 -10.50 -20.77
CA PRO A 476 8.46 -9.12 -20.86
C PRO A 476 7.45 -8.90 -21.99
N ASP A 477 7.68 -9.50 -23.15
CA ASP A 477 6.80 -9.39 -24.33
C ASP A 477 5.45 -10.10 -24.12
N TYR A 478 5.42 -11.14 -23.29
CA TYR A 478 4.22 -11.89 -22.91
C TYR A 478 3.54 -11.29 -21.69
N ASP A 479 4.30 -10.98 -20.67
CA ASP A 479 3.80 -10.47 -19.38
C ASP A 479 3.19 -9.08 -19.49
N ARG A 480 3.82 -8.19 -20.25
CA ARG A 480 3.39 -6.79 -20.52
C ARG A 480 2.93 -6.05 -19.26
N ILE A 481 3.76 -6.07 -18.21
CA ILE A 481 3.49 -5.45 -16.91
C ILE A 481 4.55 -4.39 -16.52
N GLY A 482 5.38 -3.97 -17.47
CA GLY A 482 6.46 -3.00 -17.23
C GLY A 482 7.65 -3.62 -16.48
N VAL A 483 8.24 -2.89 -15.55
CA VAL A 483 9.43 -3.28 -14.78
C VAL A 483 9.19 -3.14 -13.28
N LEU A 484 9.92 -3.90 -12.45
CA LEU A 484 10.06 -3.64 -11.02
C LEU A 484 11.16 -2.56 -10.85
N PRO A 485 10.86 -1.38 -10.33
CA PRO A 485 11.84 -0.32 -10.14
C PRO A 485 13.02 -0.78 -9.25
N ASP A 486 14.24 -0.41 -9.63
CA ASP A 486 15.44 -0.59 -8.80
C ASP A 486 15.88 0.78 -8.28
N LEU A 487 15.58 1.09 -7.02
CA LEU A 487 15.89 2.37 -6.39
C LEU A 487 17.39 2.71 -6.46
N LYS A 488 18.27 1.70 -6.31
CA LYS A 488 19.71 1.91 -6.44
C LYS A 488 20.09 2.37 -7.85
N ALA A 489 19.64 1.65 -8.87
CA ALA A 489 19.95 2.01 -10.27
C ALA A 489 19.34 3.36 -10.65
N ILE A 490 18.11 3.64 -10.21
CA ILE A 490 17.42 4.92 -10.41
C ILE A 490 18.19 6.05 -9.77
N LEU A 491 18.51 5.96 -8.47
CA LEU A 491 19.13 7.04 -7.71
C LEU A 491 20.55 7.32 -8.19
N LEU A 492 21.32 6.28 -8.53
CA LEU A 492 22.63 6.45 -9.18
C LEU A 492 22.53 7.19 -10.51
N LYS A 493 21.55 6.83 -11.37
CA LYS A 493 21.32 7.50 -12.65
C LYS A 493 20.91 8.97 -12.48
N LEU A 494 20.17 9.29 -11.41
CA LEU A 494 19.76 10.65 -11.05
C LEU A 494 20.88 11.45 -10.35
N GLY A 495 22.02 10.81 -10.04
CA GLY A 495 23.16 11.46 -9.38
C GLY A 495 23.06 11.51 -7.86
N PHE A 496 22.12 10.76 -7.25
CA PHE A 496 22.00 10.66 -5.80
C PHE A 496 22.76 9.44 -5.29
N GLN A 497 23.58 9.67 -4.28
CA GLN A 497 24.38 8.62 -3.62
C GLN A 497 24.31 8.81 -2.11
N PRO A 498 24.39 7.72 -1.33
CA PRO A 498 24.61 7.82 0.10
C PRO A 498 25.85 8.69 0.39
N ASN A 499 25.81 9.47 1.46
CA ASN A 499 26.99 10.22 1.89
C ASN A 499 28.14 9.25 2.12
N GLU A 500 29.36 9.61 1.68
CA GLU A 500 30.55 8.76 1.88
C GLU A 500 30.78 8.39 3.35
N GLU A 501 30.38 9.25 4.29
CA GLU A 501 30.43 8.96 5.73
C GLU A 501 29.43 7.90 6.16
N ASP A 502 28.22 7.87 5.61
CA ASP A 502 27.20 6.87 5.93
C ASP A 502 27.42 5.53 5.19
N SER A 503 28.08 5.56 4.03
CA SER A 503 28.43 4.35 3.28
C SER A 503 29.62 3.56 3.85
N LYS A 504 30.36 4.15 4.79
CA LYS A 504 31.48 3.49 5.48
C LYS A 504 31.02 2.49 6.55
N TYR A 505 29.76 2.52 6.93
CA TYR A 505 29.26 1.78 8.08
C TYR A 505 28.18 0.78 7.62
N LEU A 506 28.34 -0.50 7.96
CA LEU A 506 27.21 -1.41 8.00
C LEU A 506 26.31 -0.97 9.16
N ARG A 507 25.00 -1.09 8.98
CA ARG A 507 24.06 -0.89 10.08
C ARG A 507 23.82 -2.20 10.81
N GLU A 508 23.64 -2.13 12.13
CA GLU A 508 23.19 -3.27 12.90
C GLU A 508 21.81 -3.76 12.43
N LYS A 509 21.51 -5.00 12.72
CA LYS A 509 20.21 -5.62 12.46
C LYS A 509 19.56 -5.97 13.78
N GLU A 510 18.37 -5.46 13.99
CA GLU A 510 17.58 -5.69 15.19
C GLU A 510 16.52 -6.81 14.99
N PRO A 511 16.10 -7.48 16.10
CA PRO A 511 16.68 -7.42 17.43
C PRO A 511 17.97 -8.25 17.53
N ASN A 512 18.98 -7.72 18.21
CA ASN A 512 20.27 -8.38 18.42
C ASN A 512 20.66 -8.46 19.90
N ASN A 513 19.70 -8.36 20.82
CA ASN A 513 19.86 -8.23 22.27
C ASN A 513 20.10 -9.57 23.00
N GLU A 514 20.19 -10.68 22.26
CA GLU A 514 20.41 -12.03 22.78
C GLU A 514 21.51 -12.75 21.98
N ASP A 515 22.31 -13.61 22.63
CA ASP A 515 23.43 -14.32 21.95
C ASP A 515 22.98 -15.14 20.74
N ILE A 516 21.76 -15.65 20.76
CA ILE A 516 21.18 -16.43 19.65
C ILE A 516 20.82 -15.55 18.43
N LYS A 517 20.63 -14.25 18.69
CA LYS A 517 20.25 -13.22 17.69
C LYS A 517 21.43 -12.30 17.34
N ALA A 518 22.63 -12.60 17.84
CA ALA A 518 23.83 -11.80 17.65
C ALA A 518 24.15 -11.56 16.18
N ASN A 519 24.42 -10.31 15.80
CA ASN A 519 24.76 -9.94 14.45
C ASN A 519 26.15 -10.50 14.05
N PRO A 520 26.27 -11.33 13.01
CA PRO A 520 27.56 -11.76 12.50
C PRO A 520 28.30 -10.58 11.88
N ILE A 521 29.57 -10.42 12.23
CA ILE A 521 30.44 -9.38 11.70
C ILE A 521 31.75 -9.95 11.18
N ASP A 522 32.27 -9.33 10.13
CA ASP A 522 33.58 -9.63 9.58
C ASP A 522 34.63 -8.66 10.16
N PHE A 523 35.90 -9.12 10.23
CA PHE A 523 37.02 -8.26 10.62
C PHE A 523 37.20 -7.08 9.66
N ASN A 524 37.65 -5.96 10.22
CA ASN A 524 37.81 -4.68 9.51
C ASN A 524 36.50 -4.08 8.98
N THR A 525 35.38 -4.57 9.46
CA THR A 525 34.08 -3.97 9.20
C THR A 525 33.78 -2.90 10.25
N THR A 526 33.22 -1.79 9.81
CA THR A 526 32.74 -0.74 10.69
C THR A 526 31.22 -0.75 10.71
N ILE A 527 30.63 -0.84 11.90
CA ILE A 527 29.18 -0.95 12.08
C ILE A 527 28.68 0.27 12.84
N LYS A 528 27.57 0.84 12.41
CA LYS A 528 26.85 1.88 13.13
C LYS A 528 25.66 1.25 13.84
N GLY A 529 25.65 1.36 15.18
CA GLY A 529 24.59 0.88 16.05
C GLY A 529 23.93 2.02 16.83
N ASN A 530 22.78 1.72 17.46
CA ASN A 530 22.02 2.69 18.24
C ASN A 530 21.41 2.05 19.48
N LEU A 531 21.67 2.62 20.64
CA LEU A 531 21.09 2.19 21.92
C LEU A 531 20.02 3.17 22.38
N ASN A 532 18.85 2.65 22.76
CA ASN A 532 17.71 3.44 23.22
C ASN A 532 17.03 2.81 24.45
N ASP A 533 15.88 3.33 24.87
CA ASP A 533 15.22 2.84 26.09
C ASP A 533 14.58 1.46 25.94
N ASN A 534 14.22 1.07 24.72
CA ASN A 534 13.68 -0.25 24.40
C ASN A 534 14.77 -1.23 23.99
N ASP A 535 15.91 -0.72 23.57
CA ASP A 535 17.07 -1.43 23.10
C ASP A 535 18.30 -0.98 23.90
N LYS A 536 18.68 -1.78 24.88
CA LYS A 536 19.74 -1.41 25.85
C LYS A 536 21.07 -2.11 25.58
N SER A 537 21.09 -3.06 24.64
CA SER A 537 22.26 -3.91 24.41
C SER A 537 22.23 -4.53 23.03
N ASP A 538 23.31 -4.40 22.30
CA ASP A 538 23.56 -4.98 20.97
C ASP A 538 24.61 -6.06 21.08
N ILE A 539 24.35 -7.22 20.48
CA ILE A 539 25.28 -8.34 20.51
C ILE A 539 25.75 -8.66 19.10
N TYR A 540 27.06 -8.72 18.95
CA TYR A 540 27.75 -9.08 17.72
C TYR A 540 28.50 -10.40 17.88
N THR A 541 28.68 -11.12 16.79
CA THR A 541 29.44 -12.38 16.82
C THR A 541 30.42 -12.46 15.67
N PHE A 542 31.61 -13.00 15.94
CA PHE A 542 32.65 -13.27 14.95
C PHE A 542 33.43 -14.54 15.28
N THR A 543 34.10 -15.11 14.30
CA THR A 543 34.87 -16.35 14.47
C THR A 543 36.36 -16.10 14.24
N ILE A 544 37.18 -16.58 15.18
CA ILE A 544 38.64 -16.60 15.09
C ILE A 544 39.07 -18.00 14.66
N ASN A 545 39.77 -18.12 13.55
CA ASN A 545 40.24 -19.39 13.01
C ASN A 545 41.64 -19.79 13.48
N SER A 546 42.46 -18.81 13.85
CA SER A 546 43.81 -19.00 14.38
C SER A 546 44.12 -17.96 15.45
N PRO A 547 44.99 -18.28 16.44
CA PRO A 547 45.35 -17.29 17.47
C PRO A 547 45.86 -15.97 16.87
N GLN A 548 45.22 -14.84 17.27
CA GLN A 548 45.59 -13.52 16.82
C GLN A 548 45.24 -12.45 17.86
N ASN A 549 45.89 -11.30 17.78
CA ASN A 549 45.47 -10.14 18.55
C ASN A 549 44.30 -9.45 17.84
N ILE A 550 43.29 -9.06 18.59
CA ILE A 550 42.11 -8.34 18.10
C ILE A 550 42.00 -6.99 18.82
N ASP A 551 41.69 -5.93 18.07
CA ASP A 551 41.43 -4.60 18.55
C ASP A 551 39.93 -4.29 18.40
N ILE A 552 39.28 -3.93 19.50
CA ILE A 552 37.87 -3.55 19.50
C ILE A 552 37.75 -2.09 19.91
N SER A 553 37.09 -1.30 19.10
CA SER A 553 36.83 0.11 19.39
C SER A 553 35.39 0.49 19.12
N VAL A 554 34.76 1.19 20.07
CA VAL A 554 33.42 1.74 19.96
C VAL A 554 33.50 3.25 20.12
N LEU A 555 33.24 4.01 19.05
CA LEU A 555 33.13 5.47 19.11
C LEU A 555 31.71 5.82 19.57
N ASN A 556 31.60 6.45 20.71
CA ASN A 556 30.37 6.90 21.34
C ASN A 556 30.01 8.31 20.86
N GLU A 557 29.21 8.41 19.79
CA GLU A 557 28.96 9.67 19.10
C GLU A 557 28.26 10.73 19.97
N LYS A 558 27.36 10.31 20.87
CA LYS A 558 26.58 11.22 21.73
C LYS A 558 27.00 11.22 23.19
N GLN A 559 28.12 10.57 23.52
CA GLN A 559 28.66 10.50 24.88
C GLN A 559 27.63 10.00 25.91
N ILE A 560 26.90 8.94 25.56
CA ILE A 560 26.00 8.26 26.48
C ILE A 560 26.82 7.32 27.39
N GLY A 561 26.28 6.99 28.57
CA GLY A 561 26.89 6.00 29.44
C GLY A 561 26.76 4.59 28.85
N MET A 562 27.81 4.13 28.16
CA MET A 562 27.87 2.82 27.53
C MET A 562 29.23 2.16 27.66
N THR A 563 29.31 0.87 27.41
CA THR A 563 30.55 0.09 27.36
C THR A 563 30.34 -1.17 26.50
N TRP A 564 31.41 -1.96 26.31
CA TRP A 564 31.33 -3.26 25.70
C TRP A 564 32.08 -4.33 26.49
N THR A 565 31.63 -5.60 26.35
CA THR A 565 32.25 -6.80 26.94
C THR A 565 32.35 -7.90 25.89
N LEU A 566 33.39 -8.71 25.96
CA LEU A 566 33.65 -9.81 25.03
C LEU A 566 33.60 -11.15 25.77
N TYR A 567 32.93 -12.13 25.15
CA TYR A 567 32.80 -13.49 25.66
C TYR A 567 33.26 -14.49 24.61
N HIS A 568 33.78 -15.66 25.05
CA HIS A 568 34.10 -16.77 24.18
C HIS A 568 32.98 -17.84 24.29
N GLU A 569 32.65 -18.50 23.19
CA GLU A 569 31.56 -19.49 23.13
C GLU A 569 31.66 -20.63 24.16
N SER A 570 32.86 -20.95 24.63
CA SER A 570 33.06 -21.98 25.66
C SER A 570 32.65 -21.56 27.08
N ASP A 571 32.49 -20.26 27.30
CA ASP A 571 32.10 -19.73 28.63
C ASP A 571 31.47 -18.32 28.47
N LEU A 572 30.16 -18.28 28.35
CA LEU A 572 29.40 -17.03 28.22
C LEU A 572 29.10 -16.35 29.56
N GLN A 573 29.54 -16.92 30.68
CA GLN A 573 29.37 -16.31 32.02
C GLN A 573 30.58 -15.47 32.45
N ASN A 574 31.75 -15.75 31.85
CA ASN A 574 32.98 -15.02 32.21
C ASN A 574 33.50 -14.25 30.99
N LEU A 575 33.52 -12.92 31.08
CA LEU A 575 34.07 -12.08 30.05
C LEU A 575 35.57 -12.31 29.86
N VAL A 576 36.03 -12.27 28.63
CA VAL A 576 37.46 -12.42 28.28
C VAL A 576 38.15 -11.08 28.03
N ALA A 577 37.40 -10.05 27.68
CA ALA A 577 37.86 -8.67 27.55
C ALA A 577 36.72 -7.67 27.75
N TYR A 578 37.07 -6.41 28.00
CA TYR A 578 36.11 -5.30 28.13
C TYR A 578 36.72 -3.98 27.63
N GLY A 579 35.84 -3.05 27.30
CA GLY A 579 36.23 -1.73 26.80
C GLY A 579 36.66 -0.77 27.93
N LYS A 580 37.73 -0.02 27.71
CA LYS A 580 38.18 1.09 28.54
C LYS A 580 37.89 2.41 27.83
N ILE A 581 37.33 3.37 28.56
CA ILE A 581 36.98 4.69 28.05
C ILE A 581 38.27 5.50 27.79
N ASP A 582 38.41 6.00 26.58
CA ASP A 582 39.48 6.90 26.11
C ASP A 582 38.83 8.05 25.32
N GLY A 583 38.46 9.12 25.99
CA GLY A 583 37.70 10.22 25.42
C GLY A 583 36.30 9.77 25.00
N ASN A 584 35.96 9.91 23.74
CA ASN A 584 34.69 9.46 23.16
C ASN A 584 34.75 8.03 22.63
N THR A 585 35.88 7.33 22.77
CA THR A 585 36.06 5.98 22.26
C THR A 585 36.23 5.00 23.43
N ILE A 586 35.65 3.83 23.30
CA ILE A 586 35.77 2.73 24.26
C ILE A 586 36.60 1.65 23.59
N LYS A 587 37.86 1.45 24.03
CA LYS A 587 38.85 0.60 23.36
C LYS A 587 39.27 -0.59 24.23
N GLY A 588 39.66 -1.68 23.56
CA GLY A 588 40.30 -2.81 24.22
C GLY A 588 40.95 -3.75 23.23
N GLU A 589 42.01 -4.42 23.68
CA GLU A 589 42.77 -5.41 22.93
C GLU A 589 42.65 -6.76 23.61
N TYR A 590 42.65 -7.84 22.81
CA TYR A 590 42.57 -9.19 23.34
C TYR A 590 43.34 -10.18 22.45
N ASN A 591 44.18 -11.03 23.06
CA ASN A 591 44.82 -12.15 22.39
C ASN A 591 43.85 -13.31 22.24
N ALA A 592 43.15 -13.34 21.12
CA ALA A 592 42.07 -14.29 20.86
C ALA A 592 42.60 -15.69 20.46
N LYS A 593 41.98 -16.72 21.02
CA LYS A 593 42.16 -18.11 20.62
C LYS A 593 41.14 -18.48 19.54
N PRO A 594 41.34 -19.59 18.79
CA PRO A 594 40.31 -20.07 17.87
C PRO A 594 38.98 -20.33 18.57
N GLY A 595 37.86 -19.94 17.95
CA GLY A 595 36.52 -20.10 18.47
C GLY A 595 35.61 -18.95 18.08
N LYS A 596 34.34 -19.09 18.45
CA LYS A 596 33.33 -18.05 18.24
C LYS A 596 33.29 -17.10 19.43
N TYR A 597 33.19 -15.82 19.16
CA TYR A 597 33.12 -14.77 20.16
C TYR A 597 31.81 -14.02 20.08
N TYR A 598 31.35 -13.51 21.24
CA TYR A 598 30.18 -12.64 21.40
C TYR A 598 30.61 -11.32 22.02
N LEU A 599 30.37 -10.24 21.31
CA LEU A 599 30.69 -8.87 21.74
C LEU A 599 29.40 -8.17 22.10
N HIS A 600 29.21 -7.86 23.38
CA HIS A 600 28.05 -7.15 23.88
C HIS A 600 28.38 -5.67 24.01
N VAL A 601 27.65 -4.80 23.33
CA VAL A 601 27.68 -3.35 23.47
C VAL A 601 26.42 -2.93 24.18
N TYR A 602 26.51 -2.25 25.33
CA TYR A 602 25.33 -1.93 26.13
C TYR A 602 25.43 -0.58 26.84
N LYS A 603 24.25 0.05 27.08
CA LYS A 603 24.14 1.28 27.85
C LYS A 603 23.77 1.01 29.30
N TYR A 604 24.28 1.87 30.22
CA TYR A 604 23.97 1.85 31.65
C TYR A 604 23.37 3.17 32.16
N GLU A 605 23.07 4.13 31.26
CA GLU A 605 22.37 5.38 31.53
C GLU A 605 21.07 5.50 30.74
N ASN A 606 20.11 6.29 31.22
CA ASN A 606 18.85 6.59 30.53
C ASN A 606 19.03 7.70 29.48
N LYS A 607 19.98 7.53 28.58
CA LYS A 607 20.19 8.38 27.40
C LYS A 607 20.26 7.51 26.17
N ASN A 608 19.76 8.02 25.06
CA ASN A 608 19.77 7.34 23.77
C ASN A 608 20.86 7.90 22.88
N GLY A 609 21.54 7.05 22.12
CA GLY A 609 22.59 7.49 21.24
C GLY A 609 23.14 6.42 20.33
N SER A 610 23.72 6.86 19.22
CA SER A 610 24.40 6.02 18.24
C SER A 610 25.88 5.84 18.59
N TYR A 611 26.44 4.76 18.09
CA TYR A 611 27.85 4.44 18.22
C TYR A 611 28.40 3.84 16.92
N ILE A 612 29.73 3.84 16.79
CA ILE A 612 30.44 3.20 15.67
C ILE A 612 31.37 2.13 16.25
N LEU A 613 31.06 0.86 15.95
CA LEU A 613 31.86 -0.30 16.32
C LEU A 613 32.85 -0.66 15.21
N ASN A 614 34.07 -0.97 15.60
CA ASN A 614 35.10 -1.54 14.73
C ASN A 614 35.81 -2.70 15.42
N VAL A 615 35.96 -3.82 14.72
CA VAL A 615 36.71 -5.00 15.17
C VAL A 615 37.80 -5.31 14.16
N LYS A 616 39.06 -5.27 14.58
CA LYS A 616 40.26 -5.45 13.74
C LYS A 616 41.12 -6.59 14.23
#